data_2878b4224aeb52c8b2885216923eacf4
#
_entry.id   2878b4224aeb52c8b2885216923eacf4
#
_cell.length_a   1.000
_cell.length_b   1.000
_cell.length_c   1.000
_cell.angle_alpha   90.00
_cell.angle_beta   90.00
_cell.angle_gamma   90.00
#
_symmetry.space_group_name_H-M   'P 1'
#
loop_
_entity.id
_entity.type
_entity.pdbx_description
1 polymer ?
#
loop_
_entity_poly.entity_id
_entity_poly.type
_entity_poly.pdbx_seq_one_letter_code
_entity_poly.pdbx_strand_id
1 'polypeptide(L)'
;MRRLLLSLALYVLSALSVSAQEARNPAIETTIQQQFDAFRADDVGTAFSFASPNIKGLFGTPENFGMMVRNGYPMVWRPAEVQYLELRKVAGNLWQRVMVTDQAGRTHLLDYQMIQAGDGWQINAVQLLPEVGVGA
;
A
#
# COMPACT_ATOMS: atom_id res chain seq x y z
N MET A 1 36.15 49.60 22.43
CA MET A 1 34.94 48.88 22.91
C MET A 1 34.45 47.95 21.82
N ARG A 2 34.68 46.68 21.99
CA ARG A 2 34.18 45.67 21.05
C ARG A 2 32.79 45.26 21.50
N ARG A 3 31.77 45.57 20.70
CA ARG A 3 30.43 45.07 20.90
C ARG A 3 30.35 43.69 20.27
N LEU A 4 30.35 42.67 21.12
CA LEU A 4 29.99 41.30 20.69
C LEU A 4 28.49 41.27 20.42
N LEU A 5 28.13 41.24 19.15
CA LEU A 5 26.78 40.89 18.73
C LEU A 5 26.68 39.36 18.76
N LEU A 6 26.10 38.82 19.84
CA LEU A 6 25.66 37.45 19.90
C LEU A 6 24.44 37.31 18.99
N SER A 7 24.68 36.84 17.77
CA SER A 7 23.60 36.38 16.91
C SER A 7 23.08 35.08 17.46
N LEU A 8 21.95 35.15 18.18
CA LEU A 8 21.19 34.00 18.59
C LEU A 8 20.51 33.44 17.34
N ALA A 9 21.16 32.48 16.69
CA ALA A 9 20.52 31.73 15.61
C ALA A 9 19.43 30.88 16.24
N LEU A 10 18.19 31.29 16.11
CA LEU A 10 17.02 30.52 16.50
C LEU A 10 16.86 29.39 15.48
N TYR A 11 17.40 28.23 15.81
CA TYR A 11 17.09 27.01 15.05
C TYR A 11 15.64 26.63 15.36
N VAL A 12 14.75 27.00 14.47
CA VAL A 12 13.40 26.46 14.46
C VAL A 12 13.53 25.02 14.00
N LEU A 13 13.54 24.11 14.96
CA LEU A 13 13.43 22.69 14.71
C LEU A 13 11.98 22.44 14.28
N SER A 14 11.70 22.56 13.00
CA SER A 14 10.44 22.09 12.46
C SER A 14 10.42 20.59 12.62
N ALA A 15 9.62 20.12 13.57
CA ALA A 15 9.30 18.72 13.69
C ALA A 15 8.50 18.32 12.45
N LEU A 16 9.20 17.85 11.42
CA LEU A 16 8.59 17.20 10.29
C LEU A 16 8.00 15.89 10.82
N SER A 17 6.67 15.77 10.78
CA SER A 17 6.00 14.49 11.02
C SER A 17 6.42 13.56 9.88
N VAL A 18 7.29 12.62 10.22
CA VAL A 18 8.07 11.87 9.26
C VAL A 18 7.30 10.64 8.83
N SER A 19 6.69 10.69 7.65
CA SER A 19 6.59 9.50 6.84
C SER A 19 7.93 9.36 6.11
N ALA A 20 8.80 8.46 6.55
CA ALA A 20 10.06 8.22 5.88
C ALA A 20 9.78 7.38 4.63
N GLN A 21 10.19 7.88 3.47
CA GLN A 21 10.23 7.09 2.26
C GLN A 21 11.33 6.05 2.40
N GLU A 22 10.95 4.80 2.24
CA GLU A 22 11.86 3.67 2.23
C GLU A 22 12.35 3.38 0.81
N ALA A 23 13.52 2.74 0.70
CA ALA A 23 13.96 2.19 -0.57
C ALA A 23 12.97 1.14 -1.07
N ARG A 24 12.83 1.02 -2.38
CA ARG A 24 11.98 -0.01 -2.99
C ARG A 24 12.32 -1.40 -2.46
N ASN A 25 11.30 -2.19 -2.20
CA ASN A 25 11.44 -3.57 -1.76
C ASN A 25 10.81 -4.51 -2.80
N PRO A 26 11.63 -5.15 -3.66
CA PRO A 26 11.11 -6.04 -4.69
C PRO A 26 10.30 -7.22 -4.15
N ALA A 27 10.61 -7.72 -2.95
CA ALA A 27 9.88 -8.82 -2.35
C ALA A 27 8.45 -8.42 -1.96
N ILE A 28 8.24 -7.19 -1.51
CA ILE A 28 6.91 -6.63 -1.26
C ILE A 28 6.14 -6.49 -2.57
N GLU A 29 6.75 -5.91 -3.59
CA GLU A 29 6.11 -5.72 -4.90
C GLU A 29 5.74 -7.07 -5.52
N THR A 30 6.62 -8.06 -5.43
CA THR A 30 6.36 -9.42 -5.92
C THR A 30 5.17 -10.06 -5.21
N THR A 31 5.08 -9.95 -3.89
CA THR A 31 3.94 -10.50 -3.13
C THR A 31 2.62 -9.90 -3.61
N ILE A 32 2.57 -8.58 -3.76
CA ILE A 32 1.36 -7.90 -4.24
C ILE A 32 1.05 -8.31 -5.68
N GLN A 33 2.06 -8.39 -6.54
CA GLN A 33 1.89 -8.79 -7.94
C GLN A 33 1.37 -10.22 -8.07
N GLN A 34 1.87 -11.14 -7.26
CA GLN A 34 1.39 -12.51 -7.25
C GLN A 34 -0.08 -12.60 -6.85
N GLN A 35 -0.54 -11.74 -5.94
CA GLN A 35 -1.95 -11.68 -5.60
C GLN A 35 -2.79 -11.17 -6.77
N PHE A 36 -2.35 -10.12 -7.47
CA PHE A 36 -3.02 -9.64 -8.69
C PHE A 36 -3.11 -10.76 -9.75
N ASP A 37 -2.03 -11.47 -9.95
CA ASP A 37 -1.98 -12.56 -10.93
C ASP A 37 -2.94 -13.69 -10.57
N ALA A 38 -3.04 -14.02 -9.28
CA ALA A 38 -3.99 -15.02 -8.77
C ALA A 38 -5.45 -14.60 -9.00
N PHE A 39 -5.78 -13.33 -8.75
CA PHE A 39 -7.12 -12.82 -9.06
C PHE A 39 -7.44 -12.89 -10.55
N ARG A 40 -6.49 -12.55 -11.42
CA ARG A 40 -6.67 -12.67 -12.88
C ARG A 40 -6.93 -14.10 -13.32
N ALA A 41 -6.36 -15.06 -12.61
CA ALA A 41 -6.55 -16.49 -12.87
C ALA A 41 -7.78 -17.08 -12.19
N ASP A 42 -8.61 -16.26 -11.53
CA ASP A 42 -9.73 -16.70 -10.68
C ASP A 42 -9.29 -17.67 -9.56
N ASP A 43 -8.02 -17.64 -9.19
CA ASP A 43 -7.43 -18.47 -8.15
C ASP A 43 -7.50 -17.76 -6.79
N VAL A 44 -8.68 -17.75 -6.21
CA VAL A 44 -8.92 -17.07 -4.92
C VAL A 44 -8.16 -17.73 -3.77
N GLY A 45 -7.89 -19.04 -3.85
CA GLY A 45 -7.11 -19.76 -2.86
C GLY A 45 -5.68 -19.24 -2.77
N THR A 46 -5.01 -19.11 -3.90
CA THR A 46 -3.65 -18.54 -3.96
C THR A 46 -3.66 -17.07 -3.57
N ALA A 47 -4.61 -16.28 -4.06
CA ALA A 47 -4.75 -14.87 -3.68
C ALA A 47 -4.90 -14.70 -2.16
N PHE A 48 -5.71 -15.55 -1.53
CA PHE A 48 -5.93 -15.53 -0.08
C PHE A 48 -4.69 -15.92 0.71
N SER A 49 -3.82 -16.74 0.15
CA SER A 49 -2.58 -17.17 0.81
C SER A 49 -1.62 -16.01 1.10
N PHE A 50 -1.69 -14.91 0.33
CA PHE A 50 -0.89 -13.72 0.54
C PHE A 50 -1.46 -12.76 1.59
N ALA A 51 -2.67 -13.02 2.08
CA ALA A 51 -3.29 -12.23 3.14
C ALA A 51 -2.72 -12.61 4.51
N SER A 52 -2.63 -11.63 5.39
CA SER A 52 -2.19 -11.87 6.77
C SER A 52 -3.16 -12.75 7.54
N PRO A 53 -2.73 -13.35 8.68
CA PRO A 53 -3.63 -14.08 9.55
C PRO A 53 -4.84 -13.26 10.00
N ASN A 54 -4.67 -11.97 10.21
CA ASN A 54 -5.75 -11.07 10.59
C ASN A 54 -6.81 -10.96 9.49
N ILE A 55 -6.39 -10.77 8.25
CA ILE A 55 -7.29 -10.74 7.08
C ILE A 55 -7.95 -12.10 6.88
N LYS A 56 -7.20 -13.19 6.98
CA LYS A 56 -7.74 -14.55 6.86
C LYS A 56 -8.81 -14.82 7.91
N GLY A 57 -8.59 -14.38 9.15
CA GLY A 57 -9.58 -14.51 10.21
C GLY A 57 -10.84 -13.69 9.97
N LEU A 58 -10.70 -12.51 9.39
CA LEU A 58 -11.81 -11.60 9.10
C LEU A 58 -12.76 -12.17 8.03
N PHE A 59 -12.23 -12.75 6.95
CA PHE A 59 -13.03 -13.26 5.84
C PHE A 59 -13.35 -14.75 5.97
N GLY A 60 -12.53 -15.50 6.67
CA GLY A 60 -12.73 -16.92 6.98
C GLY A 60 -12.37 -17.86 5.85
N THR A 61 -12.78 -17.60 4.62
CA THR A 61 -12.57 -18.45 3.45
C THR A 61 -12.03 -17.68 2.26
N PRO A 62 -11.30 -18.33 1.34
CA PRO A 62 -10.88 -17.72 0.08
C PRO A 62 -12.06 -17.22 -0.76
N GLU A 63 -13.17 -17.93 -0.75
CA GLU A 63 -14.37 -17.59 -1.51
C GLU A 63 -14.99 -16.26 -1.02
N ASN A 64 -15.12 -16.09 0.28
CA ASN A 64 -15.61 -14.84 0.89
C ASN A 64 -14.66 -13.68 0.59
N PHE A 65 -13.37 -13.92 0.69
CA PHE A 65 -12.35 -12.94 0.35
C PHE A 65 -12.44 -12.54 -1.12
N GLY A 66 -12.52 -13.51 -2.02
CA GLY A 66 -12.65 -13.28 -3.46
C GLY A 66 -13.90 -12.49 -3.82
N MET A 67 -15.04 -12.80 -3.22
CA MET A 67 -16.29 -12.06 -3.42
C MET A 67 -16.17 -10.61 -2.97
N MET A 68 -15.53 -10.37 -1.82
CA MET A 68 -15.31 -9.02 -1.32
C MET A 68 -14.44 -8.21 -2.29
N VAL A 69 -13.35 -8.78 -2.78
CA VAL A 69 -12.47 -8.09 -3.73
C VAL A 69 -13.19 -7.82 -5.05
N ARG A 70 -13.87 -8.81 -5.60
CA ARG A 70 -14.62 -8.66 -6.85
C ARG A 70 -15.66 -7.56 -6.79
N ASN A 71 -16.39 -7.46 -5.67
CA ASN A 71 -17.48 -6.50 -5.50
C ASN A 71 -17.01 -5.13 -5.02
N GLY A 72 -16.04 -5.11 -4.09
CA GLY A 72 -15.58 -3.88 -3.44
C GLY A 72 -14.35 -3.25 -4.11
N TYR A 73 -13.55 -4.04 -4.80
CA TYR A 73 -12.30 -3.61 -5.42
C TYR A 73 -12.18 -4.14 -6.85
N PRO A 74 -13.11 -3.78 -7.75
CA PRO A 74 -13.11 -4.34 -9.11
C PRO A 74 -11.82 -4.03 -9.88
N MET A 75 -11.16 -2.90 -9.59
CA MET A 75 -9.86 -2.57 -10.17
C MET A 75 -8.74 -3.53 -9.72
N VAL A 76 -8.86 -4.10 -8.53
CA VAL A 76 -7.90 -5.10 -8.01
C VAL A 76 -8.21 -6.48 -8.61
N TRP A 77 -9.48 -6.79 -8.74
CA TRP A 77 -9.93 -8.06 -9.33
C TRP A 77 -9.51 -8.21 -10.80
N ARG A 78 -9.61 -7.12 -11.57
CA ARG A 78 -9.28 -7.09 -13.00
C ARG A 78 -8.57 -5.79 -13.37
N PRO A 79 -7.30 -5.63 -12.96
CA PRO A 79 -6.53 -4.48 -13.36
C PRO A 79 -6.14 -4.56 -14.85
N ALA A 80 -6.13 -3.43 -15.53
CA ALA A 80 -5.53 -3.32 -16.85
C ALA A 80 -4.02 -3.08 -16.73
N GLU A 81 -3.60 -2.30 -15.73
CA GLU A 81 -2.20 -1.96 -15.48
C GLU A 81 -1.97 -1.76 -13.98
N VAL A 82 -0.82 -2.20 -13.50
CA VAL A 82 -0.39 -2.02 -12.11
C VAL A 82 0.98 -1.35 -12.10
N GLN A 83 1.13 -0.30 -11.29
CA GLN A 83 2.38 0.43 -11.13
C GLN A 83 2.68 0.60 -9.65
N TYR A 84 3.89 0.21 -9.24
CA TYR A 84 4.34 0.36 -7.85
C TYR A 84 4.98 1.72 -7.67
N LEU A 85 4.47 2.48 -6.70
CA LEU A 85 4.96 3.80 -6.37
C LEU A 85 5.82 3.73 -5.10
N GLU A 86 5.77 4.73 -4.23
CA GLU A 86 6.64 4.78 -3.05
C GLU A 86 6.25 3.75 -1.99
N LEU A 87 7.27 3.25 -1.30
CA LEU A 87 7.15 2.51 -0.06
C LEU A 87 7.44 3.47 1.09
N ARG A 88 6.56 3.52 2.10
CA ARG A 88 6.66 4.46 3.22
C ARG A 88 6.53 3.73 4.54
N LYS A 89 7.24 4.22 5.53
CA LYS A 89 7.06 3.80 6.92
C LYS A 89 6.27 4.87 7.65
N VAL A 90 5.10 4.51 8.15
CA VAL A 90 4.19 5.41 8.87
C VAL A 90 3.82 4.76 10.18
N ALA A 91 4.14 5.41 11.31
CA ALA A 91 3.88 4.89 12.66
C ALA A 91 4.37 3.45 12.84
N GLY A 92 5.53 3.11 12.28
CA GLY A 92 6.14 1.78 12.37
C GLY A 92 5.62 0.75 11.37
N ASN A 93 4.61 1.08 10.56
CA ASN A 93 4.04 0.19 9.56
C ASN A 93 4.55 0.54 8.15
N LEU A 94 4.78 -0.49 7.34
CA LEU A 94 5.18 -0.35 5.95
C LEU A 94 3.93 -0.30 5.06
N TRP A 95 3.88 0.73 4.21
CA TRP A 95 2.81 0.94 3.26
C TRP A 95 3.36 1.08 1.86
N GLN A 96 2.99 0.17 0.99
CA GLN A 96 3.34 0.21 -0.43
C GLN A 96 2.21 0.87 -1.20
N ARG A 97 2.51 2.01 -1.82
CA ARG A 97 1.56 2.67 -2.71
C ARG A 97 1.56 2.02 -4.08
N VAL A 98 0.37 1.76 -4.59
CA VAL A 98 0.16 1.11 -5.88
C VAL A 98 -0.84 1.93 -6.68
N MET A 99 -0.53 2.20 -7.93
CA MET A 99 -1.47 2.79 -8.86
C MET A 99 -2.01 1.69 -9.77
N VAL A 100 -3.32 1.56 -9.81
CA VAL A 100 -4.01 0.57 -10.62
C VAL A 100 -4.84 1.31 -11.66
N THR A 101 -4.67 0.95 -12.92
CA THR A 101 -5.54 1.38 -14.00
C THR A 101 -6.58 0.30 -14.24
N ASP A 102 -7.87 0.65 -14.19
CA ASP A 102 -8.94 -0.29 -14.43
C ASP A 102 -9.20 -0.51 -15.92
N GLN A 103 -10.14 -1.40 -16.24
CA GLN A 103 -10.46 -1.75 -17.62
C GLN A 103 -11.10 -0.59 -18.40
N ALA A 104 -11.63 0.42 -17.71
CA ALA A 104 -12.17 1.63 -18.31
C ALA A 104 -11.11 2.74 -18.47
N GLY A 105 -9.85 2.47 -18.11
CA GLY A 105 -8.75 3.44 -18.19
C GLY A 105 -8.67 4.43 -17.03
N ARG A 106 -9.47 4.26 -15.99
CA ARG A 106 -9.39 5.09 -14.79
C ARG A 106 -8.28 4.64 -13.88
N THR A 107 -7.58 5.59 -13.27
CA THR A 107 -6.52 5.31 -12.32
C THR A 107 -7.04 5.37 -10.88
N HIS A 108 -6.57 4.42 -10.07
CA HIS A 108 -6.88 4.32 -8.65
C HIS A 108 -5.60 4.23 -7.86
N LEU A 109 -5.51 4.94 -6.74
CA LEU A 109 -4.39 4.83 -5.81
C LEU A 109 -4.81 3.99 -4.62
N LEU A 110 -3.99 3.00 -4.30
CA LEU A 110 -4.17 2.12 -3.15
C LEU A 110 -2.92 2.13 -2.28
N ASP A 111 -3.13 1.94 -0.99
CA ASP A 111 -2.05 1.69 -0.03
C ASP A 111 -2.18 0.28 0.53
N TYR A 112 -1.11 -0.49 0.40
CA TYR A 112 -1.00 -1.84 0.90
C TYR A 112 -0.14 -1.85 2.16
N GLN A 113 -0.73 -2.17 3.31
CA GLN A 113 0.04 -2.40 4.52
C GLN A 113 0.66 -3.79 4.46
N MET A 114 1.98 -3.84 4.58
CA MET A 114 2.74 -5.08 4.47
C MET A 114 3.37 -5.44 5.80
N ILE A 115 3.26 -6.72 6.16
CA ILE A 115 3.92 -7.27 7.35
C ILE A 115 4.78 -8.47 6.96
N GLN A 116 5.85 -8.67 7.72
CA GLN A 116 6.58 -9.94 7.66
C GLN A 116 5.89 -10.95 8.56
N ALA A 117 5.59 -12.12 8.00
CA ALA A 117 5.04 -13.23 8.73
C ALA A 117 5.62 -14.53 8.17
N GLY A 118 6.24 -15.35 9.03
CA GLY A 118 6.97 -16.52 8.56
C GLY A 118 8.13 -16.13 7.66
N ASP A 119 8.23 -16.74 6.49
CA ASP A 119 9.35 -16.57 5.56
C ASP A 119 9.17 -15.46 4.53
N GLY A 120 8.06 -14.72 4.59
CA GLY A 120 7.76 -13.76 3.55
C GLY A 120 6.90 -12.60 3.98
N TRP A 121 6.51 -11.82 2.99
CA TRP A 121 5.62 -10.68 3.17
C TRP A 121 4.17 -11.09 3.03
N GLN A 122 3.29 -10.47 3.82
CA GLN A 122 1.85 -10.65 3.74
C GLN A 122 1.13 -9.31 3.73
N ILE A 123 -0.02 -9.29 3.08
CA ILE A 123 -0.88 -8.11 2.98
C ILE A 123 -1.79 -8.07 4.20
N ASN A 124 -1.66 -7.03 5.01
CA ASN A 124 -2.41 -6.86 6.25
C ASN A 124 -3.57 -5.88 6.14
N ALA A 125 -3.51 -4.95 5.21
CA ALA A 125 -4.58 -4.01 4.93
C ALA A 125 -4.41 -3.44 3.52
N VAL A 126 -5.52 -3.05 2.91
CA VAL A 126 -5.54 -2.29 1.65
C VAL A 126 -6.49 -1.13 1.83
N GLN A 127 -6.00 0.07 1.58
CA GLN A 127 -6.81 1.28 1.58
C GLN A 127 -6.92 1.84 0.18
N LEU A 128 -8.15 2.05 -0.26
CA LEU A 128 -8.40 2.82 -1.46
C LEU A 128 -8.31 4.31 -1.09
N LEU A 129 -7.36 5.00 -1.69
CA LEU A 129 -7.20 6.42 -1.44
C LEU A 129 -8.29 7.20 -2.19
N PRO A 130 -8.81 8.29 -1.59
CA PRO A 130 -9.74 9.13 -2.30
C PRO A 130 -9.08 9.66 -3.56
N GLU A 131 -9.83 9.71 -4.66
CA GLU A 131 -9.40 10.45 -5.84
C GLU A 131 -9.02 11.84 -5.36
N VAL A 132 -7.74 12.20 -5.55
CA VAL A 132 -7.35 13.60 -5.44
C VAL A 132 -8.19 14.27 -6.49
N GLY A 133 -9.24 14.96 -6.04
CA GLY A 133 -10.18 15.56 -6.93
C GLY A 133 -9.40 16.28 -8.01
N VAL A 134 -9.57 15.82 -9.22
CA VAL A 134 -9.19 16.58 -10.37
C VAL A 134 -9.86 17.90 -10.12
N GLY A 135 -9.07 18.87 -9.63
CA GLY A 135 -9.61 20.15 -9.27
C GLY A 135 -10.46 20.61 -10.41
N ALA A 136 -11.66 20.47 -10.15
CA ALA A 136 -12.55 21.08 -11.06
C ALA A 136 -12.07 22.50 -11.26
#